data_f8f2436af21e272e63e5e663902f0090
#
_entry.id   f8f2436af21e272e63e5e663902f0090
#
_cell.length_a   1.000
_cell.length_b   1.000
_cell.length_c   1.000
_cell.angle_alpha   90.00
_cell.angle_beta   90.00
_cell.angle_gamma   90.00
#
_symmetry.space_group_name_H-M   'P 1'
#
loop_
_entity.id
_entity.type
_entity.pdbx_description
1 polymer ?
#
loop_
_entity_poly.entity_id
_entity_poly.type
_entity_poly.pdbx_seq_one_letter_code
_entity_poly.pdbx_strand_id
1 'polypeptide(L)'
;MKVFLNDPPLYRQTDDAKYLPIQELFDCDFITLHTPLTFEGIDKTFHLADGNFFESLKQGCIFINASRGGIVDSEALKSAMQSGRLRAVVLDVWENEPRIDTTLLGMVDVGTPHIAGYSLDGKIAGLIMIYKSVCEYFGTEPKFGAADFLPAPEVKKIEITKDTKNEQDTLSQIVRKVYSIDRDDAMLRQVIDEPEENRGKFFDKLRKNYPVRREFQNTEVIVEKSNLAEKLRGIGFIVVTK
;
A
#
# COMPACT_ATOMS: atom_id res chain seq x y z
N MET A 1 -12.76 6.47 -12.14
CA MET A 1 -12.36 5.06 -11.94
C MET A 1 -13.56 4.30 -11.42
N LYS A 2 -13.85 3.09 -11.92
CA LYS A 2 -14.88 2.20 -11.39
C LYS A 2 -14.20 1.22 -10.43
N VAL A 3 -14.75 1.05 -9.22
CA VAL A 3 -14.18 0.19 -8.18
C VAL A 3 -15.12 -0.98 -7.95
N PHE A 4 -14.55 -2.18 -7.90
CA PHE A 4 -15.24 -3.42 -7.54
C PHE A 4 -14.64 -3.96 -6.24
N LEU A 5 -15.47 -4.55 -5.40
CA LEU A 5 -15.08 -5.09 -4.11
C LEU A 5 -15.38 -6.59 -4.05
N ASN A 6 -14.43 -7.36 -3.53
CA ASN A 6 -14.63 -8.75 -3.17
C ASN A 6 -14.29 -8.92 -1.69
N ASP A 7 -15.23 -9.32 -0.87
CA ASP A 7 -15.05 -9.64 0.54
C ASP A 7 -16.12 -10.69 0.92
N PRO A 8 -15.83 -11.98 0.73
CA PRO A 8 -16.78 -13.06 1.00
C PRO A 8 -17.29 -13.10 2.45
N PRO A 9 -16.46 -12.89 3.50
CA PRO A 9 -16.91 -12.76 4.87
C PRO A 9 -17.92 -11.64 5.08
N LEU A 10 -17.64 -10.44 4.59
CA LEU A 10 -18.55 -9.30 4.71
C LEU A 10 -19.83 -9.49 3.89
N TYR A 11 -19.74 -10.10 2.70
CA TYR A 11 -20.91 -10.44 1.91
C TYR A 11 -21.86 -11.36 2.72
N ARG A 12 -21.35 -12.44 3.32
CA ARG A 12 -22.16 -13.36 4.14
C ARG A 12 -22.74 -12.72 5.39
N GLN A 13 -22.04 -11.73 5.96
CA GLN A 13 -22.48 -11.02 7.15
C GLN A 13 -23.56 -9.98 6.86
N THR A 14 -23.47 -9.29 5.73
CA THR A 14 -24.26 -8.07 5.46
C THR A 14 -25.27 -8.24 4.32
N ASP A 15 -25.12 -9.27 3.47
CA ASP A 15 -25.85 -9.48 2.21
C ASP A 15 -25.79 -8.24 1.26
N ASP A 16 -24.71 -7.46 1.36
CA ASP A 16 -24.52 -6.25 0.57
C ASP A 16 -23.96 -6.59 -0.82
N ALA A 17 -24.80 -6.41 -1.84
CA ALA A 17 -24.48 -6.70 -3.25
C ALA A 17 -23.28 -5.94 -3.83
N LYS A 18 -22.69 -4.99 -3.07
CA LYS A 18 -21.44 -4.34 -3.50
C LYS A 18 -20.24 -5.28 -3.46
N TYR A 19 -20.30 -6.36 -2.65
CA TYR A 19 -19.26 -7.38 -2.59
C TYR A 19 -19.52 -8.46 -3.63
N LEU A 20 -18.73 -8.46 -4.68
CA LEU A 20 -18.90 -9.34 -5.84
C LEU A 20 -18.09 -10.63 -5.68
N PRO A 21 -18.47 -11.72 -6.36
CA PRO A 21 -17.59 -12.87 -6.54
C PRO A 21 -16.26 -12.46 -7.16
N ILE A 22 -15.17 -13.15 -6.79
CA ILE A 22 -13.82 -12.79 -7.26
C ILE A 22 -13.69 -12.84 -8.80
N GLN A 23 -14.47 -13.69 -9.46
CA GLN A 23 -14.50 -13.83 -10.91
C GLN A 23 -14.92 -12.55 -11.63
N GLU A 24 -15.78 -11.75 -11.01
CA GLU A 24 -16.23 -10.47 -11.55
C GLU A 24 -15.11 -9.39 -11.55
N LEU A 25 -14.02 -9.65 -10.82
CA LEU A 25 -12.88 -8.75 -10.73
C LEU A 25 -11.79 -9.06 -11.76
N PHE A 26 -11.83 -10.21 -12.43
CA PHE A 26 -10.75 -10.64 -13.33
C PHE A 26 -10.60 -9.76 -14.57
N ASP A 27 -11.64 -9.02 -14.97
CA ASP A 27 -11.59 -8.05 -16.09
C ASP A 27 -11.11 -6.65 -15.67
N CYS A 28 -10.70 -6.45 -14.42
CA CYS A 28 -10.19 -5.18 -13.95
C CYS A 28 -8.84 -4.81 -14.58
N ASP A 29 -8.61 -3.50 -14.78
CA ASP A 29 -7.32 -2.98 -15.26
C ASP A 29 -6.20 -3.10 -14.22
N PHE A 30 -6.59 -3.13 -12.93
CA PHE A 30 -5.68 -3.47 -11.82
C PHE A 30 -6.43 -4.12 -10.66
N ILE A 31 -5.72 -4.97 -9.94
CA ILE A 31 -6.19 -5.65 -8.74
C ILE A 31 -5.23 -5.36 -7.61
N THR A 32 -5.79 -5.07 -6.43
CA THR A 32 -5.03 -4.89 -5.19
C THR A 32 -5.57 -5.77 -4.09
N LEU A 33 -4.68 -6.45 -3.37
CA LEU A 33 -5.02 -7.37 -2.28
C LEU A 33 -4.93 -6.66 -0.92
N HIS A 34 -5.98 -6.84 -0.10
CA HIS A 34 -6.09 -6.26 1.26
C HIS A 34 -6.64 -7.26 2.27
N THR A 35 -6.45 -8.55 2.03
CA THR A 35 -6.99 -9.63 2.86
C THR A 35 -6.01 -10.01 3.98
N PRO A 36 -6.50 -10.54 5.13
CA PRO A 36 -5.64 -11.22 6.10
C PRO A 36 -5.11 -12.53 5.50
N LEU A 37 -3.99 -13.03 6.03
CA LEU A 37 -3.48 -14.37 5.69
C LEU A 37 -4.15 -15.41 6.60
N THR A 38 -4.87 -16.34 6.00
CA THR A 38 -5.51 -17.47 6.67
C THR A 38 -5.15 -18.77 5.96
N PHE A 39 -4.90 -19.82 6.74
CA PHE A 39 -4.44 -21.12 6.21
C PHE A 39 -5.56 -22.16 6.11
N GLU A 40 -6.68 -21.93 6.79
CA GLU A 40 -7.77 -22.88 6.95
C GLU A 40 -9.13 -22.18 6.82
N GLY A 41 -10.18 -22.99 6.72
CA GLY A 41 -11.56 -22.54 6.68
C GLY A 41 -12.03 -22.16 5.28
N ILE A 42 -13.29 -21.76 5.19
CA ILE A 42 -13.97 -21.42 3.93
C ILE A 42 -13.34 -20.18 3.26
N ASP A 43 -12.73 -19.30 4.07
CA ASP A 43 -12.09 -18.06 3.59
C ASP A 43 -10.56 -18.17 3.67
N LYS A 44 -10.00 -19.36 3.38
CA LYS A 44 -8.57 -19.54 3.25
C LYS A 44 -8.02 -18.59 2.19
N THR A 45 -6.99 -17.82 2.56
CA THR A 45 -6.33 -16.85 1.67
C THR A 45 -4.87 -17.22 1.34
N PHE A 46 -4.30 -18.24 2.01
CA PHE A 46 -2.97 -18.73 1.63
C PHE A 46 -2.97 -19.22 0.18
N HIS A 47 -2.11 -18.64 -0.64
CA HIS A 47 -2.02 -18.85 -2.09
C HIS A 47 -3.37 -18.62 -2.81
N LEU A 48 -4.15 -17.63 -2.36
CA LEU A 48 -5.36 -17.19 -3.06
C LEU A 48 -5.05 -16.74 -4.50
N ALA A 49 -3.94 -16.04 -4.67
CA ALA A 49 -3.43 -15.65 -5.99
C ALA A 49 -2.44 -16.73 -6.48
N ASP A 50 -2.98 -17.82 -6.96
CA ASP A 50 -2.29 -18.96 -7.58
C ASP A 50 -2.21 -18.85 -9.11
N GLY A 51 -1.75 -19.92 -9.79
CA GLY A 51 -1.68 -19.99 -11.25
C GLY A 51 -3.03 -19.74 -11.93
N ASN A 52 -4.10 -20.36 -11.43
CA ASN A 52 -5.43 -20.20 -12.01
C ASN A 52 -5.96 -18.77 -11.86
N PHE A 53 -5.67 -18.14 -10.71
CA PHE A 53 -5.98 -16.73 -10.48
C PHE A 53 -5.31 -15.85 -11.53
N PHE A 54 -3.98 -15.97 -11.72
CA PHE A 54 -3.25 -15.13 -12.68
C PHE A 54 -3.63 -15.41 -14.13
N GLU A 55 -3.90 -16.66 -14.49
CA GLU A 55 -4.37 -17.03 -15.84
C GLU A 55 -5.75 -16.42 -16.15
N SER A 56 -6.60 -16.25 -15.13
CA SER A 56 -7.94 -15.68 -15.30
C SER A 56 -7.93 -14.17 -15.43
N LEU A 57 -6.85 -13.47 -15.04
CA LEU A 57 -6.80 -12.02 -15.12
C LEU A 57 -6.82 -11.51 -16.55
N LYS A 58 -7.41 -10.33 -16.74
CA LYS A 58 -7.31 -9.58 -17.98
C LYS A 58 -5.84 -9.41 -18.41
N GLN A 59 -5.57 -9.60 -19.69
CA GLN A 59 -4.25 -9.34 -20.26
C GLN A 59 -3.84 -7.88 -20.01
N GLY A 60 -2.65 -7.67 -19.47
CA GLY A 60 -2.12 -6.35 -19.14
C GLY A 60 -2.67 -5.76 -17.84
N CYS A 61 -3.25 -6.58 -16.95
CA CYS A 61 -3.63 -6.17 -15.60
C CYS A 61 -2.39 -5.70 -14.80
N ILE A 62 -2.58 -4.71 -13.93
CA ILE A 62 -1.60 -4.32 -12.91
C ILE A 62 -1.95 -5.05 -11.61
N PHE A 63 -0.97 -5.72 -11.02
CA PHE A 63 -1.16 -6.45 -9.78
C PHE A 63 -0.43 -5.79 -8.61
N ILE A 64 -1.14 -5.59 -7.49
CA ILE A 64 -0.61 -4.93 -6.29
C ILE A 64 -0.88 -5.81 -5.06
N ASN A 65 0.15 -6.09 -4.26
CA ASN A 65 -0.02 -6.73 -2.96
C ASN A 65 0.68 -5.93 -1.85
N ALA A 66 -0.12 -5.33 -0.98
CA ALA A 66 0.33 -4.63 0.23
C ALA A 66 -0.35 -5.21 1.49
N SER A 67 -0.75 -6.49 1.44
CA SER A 67 -1.43 -7.16 2.56
C SER A 67 -0.52 -8.16 3.27
N ARG A 68 -0.35 -9.37 2.74
CA ARG A 68 0.55 -10.42 3.26
C ARG A 68 1.16 -11.20 2.09
N GLY A 69 2.44 -11.54 2.19
CA GLY A 69 3.18 -12.23 1.12
C GLY A 69 2.61 -13.60 0.77
N GLY A 70 2.32 -14.43 1.76
CA GLY A 70 1.79 -15.79 1.55
C GLY A 70 0.37 -15.88 0.95
N ILE A 71 -0.26 -14.75 0.63
CA ILE A 71 -1.52 -14.75 -0.15
C ILE A 71 -1.22 -15.02 -1.62
N VAL A 72 -0.01 -14.75 -2.06
CA VAL A 72 0.46 -14.92 -3.43
C VAL A 72 1.40 -16.12 -3.50
N ASP A 73 1.16 -17.02 -4.42
CA ASP A 73 2.14 -18.01 -4.84
C ASP A 73 3.20 -17.32 -5.70
N SER A 74 4.42 -17.21 -5.18
CA SER A 74 5.52 -16.49 -5.82
C SER A 74 5.94 -17.10 -7.15
N GLU A 75 5.86 -18.42 -7.31
CA GLU A 75 6.20 -19.10 -8.58
C GLU A 75 5.13 -18.84 -9.64
N ALA A 76 3.86 -18.88 -9.25
CA ALA A 76 2.75 -18.53 -10.13
C ALA A 76 2.83 -17.06 -10.59
N LEU A 77 3.17 -16.14 -9.68
CA LEU A 77 3.36 -14.74 -10.02
C LEU A 77 4.52 -14.54 -11.01
N LYS A 78 5.68 -15.19 -10.79
CA LYS A 78 6.82 -15.12 -11.72
C LYS A 78 6.44 -15.65 -13.11
N SER A 79 5.69 -16.73 -13.17
CA SER A 79 5.20 -17.31 -14.44
C SER A 79 4.26 -16.35 -15.16
N ALA A 80 3.33 -15.70 -14.45
CA ALA A 80 2.42 -14.71 -15.01
C ALA A 80 3.14 -13.46 -15.55
N MET A 81 4.22 -13.02 -14.88
CA MET A 81 5.07 -11.93 -15.36
C MET A 81 5.85 -12.34 -16.61
N GLN A 82 6.46 -13.52 -16.63
CA GLN A 82 7.23 -14.02 -17.77
C GLN A 82 6.39 -14.23 -19.02
N SER A 83 5.13 -14.65 -18.85
CA SER A 83 4.19 -14.80 -19.98
C SER A 83 3.65 -13.46 -20.52
N GLY A 84 3.99 -12.33 -19.86
CA GLY A 84 3.46 -11.01 -20.20
C GLY A 84 1.98 -10.85 -19.86
N ARG A 85 1.40 -11.70 -19.01
CA ARG A 85 0.00 -11.57 -18.54
C ARG A 85 -0.20 -10.27 -17.78
N LEU A 86 0.75 -9.90 -16.91
CA LEU A 86 0.74 -8.69 -16.10
C LEU A 86 1.54 -7.58 -16.78
N ARG A 87 1.00 -6.36 -16.78
CA ARG A 87 1.68 -5.17 -17.29
C ARG A 87 2.65 -4.58 -16.25
N ALA A 88 2.30 -4.65 -14.99
CA ALA A 88 3.13 -4.19 -13.89
C ALA A 88 2.75 -4.91 -12.59
N VAL A 89 3.74 -5.06 -11.71
CA VAL A 89 3.61 -5.69 -10.40
C VAL A 89 4.21 -4.80 -9.33
N VAL A 90 3.45 -4.55 -8.25
CA VAL A 90 3.88 -3.80 -7.07
C VAL A 90 3.72 -4.66 -5.83
N LEU A 91 4.81 -4.92 -5.12
CA LEU A 91 4.81 -5.71 -3.89
C LEU A 91 5.38 -4.92 -2.71
N ASP A 92 4.59 -4.80 -1.64
CA ASP A 92 5.09 -4.34 -0.34
C ASP A 92 5.39 -5.52 0.59
N VAL A 93 4.79 -6.67 0.32
CA VAL A 93 4.87 -7.88 1.13
C VAL A 93 5.34 -9.07 0.31
N TRP A 94 6.10 -9.96 0.93
CA TRP A 94 6.81 -11.03 0.24
C TRP A 94 6.57 -12.37 0.93
N GLU A 95 6.48 -13.40 0.14
CA GLU A 95 6.48 -14.75 0.68
C GLU A 95 7.84 -15.03 1.38
N ASN A 96 7.81 -15.74 2.50
CA ASN A 96 8.99 -16.10 3.29
C ASN A 96 9.80 -14.94 3.90
N GLU A 97 9.17 -13.78 4.13
CA GLU A 97 9.82 -12.70 4.89
C GLU A 97 10.45 -13.24 6.20
N PRO A 98 11.62 -12.74 6.58
CA PRO A 98 12.42 -11.69 5.96
C PRO A 98 13.38 -12.18 4.85
N ARG A 99 13.36 -13.46 4.49
CA ARG A 99 14.19 -14.07 3.42
C ARG A 99 13.43 -14.04 2.10
N ILE A 100 13.29 -12.86 1.54
CA ILE A 100 12.53 -12.65 0.31
C ILE A 100 13.20 -13.24 -0.92
N ASP A 101 12.41 -13.61 -1.93
CA ASP A 101 12.91 -14.06 -3.23
C ASP A 101 13.50 -12.88 -4.01
N THR A 102 14.83 -12.84 -4.11
CA THR A 102 15.54 -11.77 -4.83
C THR A 102 15.36 -11.85 -6.35
N THR A 103 15.02 -13.04 -6.89
CA THR A 103 14.67 -13.19 -8.31
C THR A 103 13.35 -12.49 -8.59
N LEU A 104 12.33 -12.73 -7.76
CA LEU A 104 11.04 -12.04 -7.88
C LEU A 104 11.22 -10.54 -7.68
N LEU A 105 12.04 -10.09 -6.70
CA LEU A 105 12.35 -8.67 -6.51
C LEU A 105 12.97 -8.04 -7.76
N GLY A 106 13.82 -8.77 -8.48
CA GLY A 106 14.40 -8.32 -9.74
C GLY A 106 13.40 -8.18 -10.89
N MET A 107 12.23 -8.82 -10.79
CA MET A 107 11.20 -8.82 -11.83
C MET A 107 10.12 -7.77 -11.61
N VAL A 108 9.77 -7.44 -10.36
CA VAL A 108 8.68 -6.50 -10.05
C VAL A 108 9.04 -5.06 -10.41
N ASP A 109 8.04 -4.25 -10.77
CA ASP A 109 8.22 -2.84 -11.11
C ASP A 109 8.54 -1.99 -9.87
N VAL A 110 7.90 -2.27 -8.75
CA VAL A 110 8.14 -1.63 -7.46
C VAL A 110 8.08 -2.67 -6.35
N GLY A 111 9.13 -2.71 -5.52
CA GLY A 111 9.21 -3.53 -4.32
C GLY A 111 9.53 -2.69 -3.10
N THR A 112 8.79 -2.88 -1.99
CA THR A 112 9.04 -2.19 -0.72
C THR A 112 9.12 -3.19 0.44
N PRO A 113 9.83 -2.86 1.55
CA PRO A 113 10.13 -3.83 2.60
C PRO A 113 9.02 -3.91 3.66
N HIS A 114 7.77 -4.18 3.27
CA HIS A 114 6.60 -4.31 4.15
C HIS A 114 6.41 -3.07 5.02
N ILE A 115 6.28 -1.92 4.36
CA ILE A 115 6.23 -0.60 4.98
C ILE A 115 4.99 0.22 4.57
N ALA A 116 4.04 -0.37 3.86
CA ALA A 116 2.82 0.34 3.44
C ALA A 116 2.10 1.00 4.63
N GLY A 117 2.02 0.31 5.78
CA GLY A 117 1.45 0.82 7.03
C GLY A 117 2.43 1.57 7.95
N TYR A 118 3.63 1.96 7.49
CA TYR A 118 4.70 2.49 8.37
C TYR A 118 4.68 4.01 8.54
N SER A 119 3.60 4.70 8.19
CA SER A 119 3.48 6.11 8.55
C SER A 119 3.49 6.29 10.07
N LEU A 120 4.11 7.37 10.55
CA LEU A 120 4.10 7.69 11.98
C LEU A 120 2.67 8.01 12.44
N ASP A 121 1.88 8.67 11.59
CA ASP A 121 0.47 8.96 11.84
C ASP A 121 -0.33 7.69 12.12
N GLY A 122 -0.18 6.66 11.30
CA GLY A 122 -0.86 5.36 11.47
C GLY A 122 -0.42 4.64 12.75
N LYS A 123 0.89 4.62 13.04
CA LYS A 123 1.43 4.02 14.27
C LYS A 123 0.91 4.71 15.53
N ILE A 124 0.94 6.04 15.55
CA ILE A 124 0.44 6.83 16.69
C ILE A 124 -1.08 6.70 16.80
N ALA A 125 -1.82 6.73 15.68
CA ALA A 125 -3.28 6.55 15.73
C ALA A 125 -3.66 5.19 16.36
N GLY A 126 -2.98 4.10 15.96
CA GLY A 126 -3.19 2.79 16.57
C GLY A 126 -2.92 2.77 18.08
N LEU A 127 -1.81 3.39 18.52
CA LEU A 127 -1.48 3.52 19.95
C LEU A 127 -2.56 4.32 20.71
N ILE A 128 -3.01 5.44 20.16
CA ILE A 128 -4.05 6.27 20.77
C ILE A 128 -5.40 5.56 20.83
N MET A 129 -5.75 4.75 19.84
CA MET A 129 -6.96 3.92 19.88
C MET A 129 -6.92 2.95 21.07
N ILE A 130 -5.84 2.22 21.24
CA ILE A 130 -5.65 1.30 22.38
C ILE A 130 -5.70 2.07 23.71
N TYR A 131 -4.96 3.20 23.80
CA TYR A 131 -4.95 4.05 24.99
C TYR A 131 -6.36 4.52 25.37
N LYS A 132 -7.15 5.00 24.42
CA LYS A 132 -8.53 5.43 24.66
C LYS A 132 -9.41 4.26 25.15
N SER A 133 -9.31 3.09 24.52
CA SER A 133 -10.06 1.90 24.96
C SER A 133 -9.70 1.48 26.38
N VAL A 134 -8.41 1.58 26.77
CA VAL A 134 -7.97 1.32 28.14
C VAL A 134 -8.53 2.36 29.13
N CYS A 135 -8.50 3.64 28.76
CA CYS A 135 -9.12 4.70 29.58
C CYS A 135 -10.62 4.45 29.81
N GLU A 136 -11.33 4.11 28.73
CA GLU A 136 -12.76 3.77 28.80
C GLU A 136 -13.02 2.58 29.72
N TYR A 137 -12.25 1.50 29.60
CA TYR A 137 -12.37 0.31 30.43
C TYR A 137 -12.18 0.63 31.93
N PHE A 138 -11.25 1.52 32.28
CA PHE A 138 -10.99 1.93 33.67
C PHE A 138 -11.82 3.16 34.11
N GLY A 139 -12.71 3.69 33.31
CA GLY A 139 -13.53 4.86 33.64
C GLY A 139 -12.70 6.12 33.83
N THR A 140 -11.58 6.29 33.15
CA THR A 140 -10.70 7.46 33.21
C THR A 140 -10.75 8.28 31.94
N GLU A 141 -10.62 9.58 32.04
CA GLU A 141 -10.57 10.48 30.88
C GLU A 141 -9.20 10.39 30.16
N PRO A 142 -9.18 10.23 28.83
CA PRO A 142 -7.94 10.26 28.07
C PRO A 142 -7.34 11.67 28.04
N LYS A 143 -6.07 11.80 28.44
CA LYS A 143 -5.34 13.07 28.52
C LYS A 143 -4.52 13.39 27.29
N PHE A 144 -4.24 12.39 26.44
CA PHE A 144 -3.37 12.51 25.28
C PHE A 144 -4.11 12.18 23.98
N GLY A 145 -3.75 12.92 22.91
CA GLY A 145 -4.18 12.68 21.55
C GLY A 145 -3.00 12.45 20.61
N ALA A 146 -3.26 12.12 19.36
CA ALA A 146 -2.20 11.88 18.39
C ALA A 146 -1.30 13.11 18.15
N ALA A 147 -1.86 14.31 18.21
CA ALA A 147 -1.14 15.56 18.00
C ALA A 147 -0.01 15.80 19.01
N ASP A 148 -0.12 15.24 20.24
CA ASP A 148 0.89 15.40 21.28
C ASP A 148 2.20 14.67 20.98
N PHE A 149 2.16 13.70 20.04
CA PHE A 149 3.30 12.82 19.71
C PHE A 149 3.81 12.98 18.28
N LEU A 150 3.10 13.74 17.44
CA LEU A 150 3.41 13.85 16.02
C LEU A 150 4.28 15.10 15.75
N PRO A 151 5.52 14.93 15.23
CA PRO A 151 6.33 16.07 14.82
C PRO A 151 5.71 16.76 13.60
N ALA A 152 6.10 18.00 13.34
CA ALA A 152 5.71 18.67 12.11
C ALA A 152 6.18 17.87 10.88
N PRO A 153 5.39 17.85 9.77
CA PRO A 153 5.81 17.20 8.54
C PRO A 153 7.01 17.93 7.94
N GLU A 154 7.88 17.20 7.24
CA GLU A 154 9.01 17.77 6.51
C GLU A 154 8.52 18.76 5.43
N VAL A 155 7.49 18.37 4.70
CA VAL A 155 6.84 19.20 3.68
C VAL A 155 5.51 19.71 4.22
N LYS A 156 5.52 20.93 4.77
CA LYS A 156 4.31 21.56 5.33
C LYS A 156 3.37 22.11 4.26
N LYS A 157 3.96 22.60 3.16
CA LYS A 157 3.22 23.34 2.13
C LYS A 157 3.84 23.16 0.76
N ILE A 158 2.98 23.02 -0.26
CA ILE A 158 3.36 22.99 -1.67
C ILE A 158 2.48 24.02 -2.39
N GLU A 159 3.09 24.92 -3.14
CA GLU A 159 2.38 25.89 -3.97
C GLU A 159 2.61 25.57 -5.45
N ILE A 160 1.52 25.41 -6.19
CA ILE A 160 1.55 25.18 -7.64
C ILE A 160 1.28 26.52 -8.32
N THR A 161 2.31 27.09 -8.93
CA THR A 161 2.27 28.43 -9.54
C THR A 161 2.05 28.41 -11.06
N LYS A 162 2.11 27.23 -11.69
CA LYS A 162 1.92 27.09 -13.14
C LYS A 162 1.05 25.87 -13.41
N ASP A 163 0.10 26.05 -14.32
CA ASP A 163 -0.61 24.95 -14.98
C ASP A 163 0.44 24.08 -15.70
N THR A 164 0.65 22.89 -15.19
CA THR A 164 1.43 21.90 -15.93
C THR A 164 0.53 21.31 -17.00
N LYS A 165 1.04 21.15 -18.21
CA LYS A 165 0.31 20.65 -19.39
C LYS A 165 -0.31 19.26 -19.17
N ASN A 166 0.12 18.56 -18.09
CA ASN A 166 -0.36 17.23 -17.75
C ASN A 166 -0.68 17.17 -16.24
N GLU A 167 -1.97 17.05 -15.93
CA GLU A 167 -2.50 16.96 -14.57
C GLU A 167 -1.95 15.74 -13.82
N GLN A 168 -1.77 14.60 -14.51
CA GLN A 168 -1.22 13.38 -13.92
C GLN A 168 0.24 13.55 -13.49
N ASP A 169 1.05 14.23 -14.30
CA ASP A 169 2.44 14.50 -13.97
C ASP A 169 2.54 15.44 -12.77
N THR A 170 1.66 16.45 -12.69
CA THR A 170 1.60 17.36 -11.53
C THR A 170 1.23 16.61 -10.26
N LEU A 171 0.21 15.77 -10.33
CA LEU A 171 -0.21 14.94 -9.19
C LEU A 171 0.95 14.06 -8.72
N SER A 172 1.62 13.37 -9.64
CA SER A 172 2.78 12.53 -9.35
C SER A 172 3.92 13.32 -8.69
N GLN A 173 4.24 14.52 -9.20
CA GLN A 173 5.28 15.38 -8.63
C GLN A 173 4.94 15.83 -7.19
N ILE A 174 3.67 16.18 -6.92
CA ILE A 174 3.22 16.57 -5.58
C ILE A 174 3.35 15.41 -4.61
N VAL A 175 2.85 14.22 -5.01
CA VAL A 175 2.97 13.00 -4.20
C VAL A 175 4.43 12.68 -3.89
N ARG A 176 5.30 12.67 -4.90
CA ARG A 176 6.72 12.34 -4.76
C ARG A 176 7.52 13.34 -3.91
N LYS A 177 7.07 14.60 -3.80
CA LYS A 177 7.67 15.58 -2.88
C LYS A 177 7.45 15.21 -1.42
N VAL A 178 6.32 14.58 -1.09
CA VAL A 178 5.98 14.18 0.28
C VAL A 178 6.42 12.74 0.56
N TYR A 179 6.27 11.87 -0.43
CA TYR A 179 6.65 10.47 -0.32
C TYR A 179 7.22 9.94 -1.63
N SER A 180 8.48 9.52 -1.62
CA SER A 180 9.16 8.92 -2.77
C SER A 180 9.23 7.41 -2.60
N ILE A 181 8.31 6.68 -3.23
CA ILE A 181 8.32 5.21 -3.26
C ILE A 181 9.57 4.67 -3.98
N ASP A 182 10.09 5.42 -4.96
CA ASP A 182 11.29 5.02 -5.71
C ASP A 182 12.51 4.90 -4.79
N ARG A 183 12.59 5.72 -3.71
CA ARG A 183 13.65 5.62 -2.71
C ARG A 183 13.53 4.32 -1.91
N ASP A 184 12.34 3.95 -1.51
CA ASP A 184 12.11 2.75 -0.71
C ASP A 184 12.35 1.49 -1.56
N ASP A 185 11.94 1.50 -2.83
CA ASP A 185 12.25 0.44 -3.80
C ASP A 185 13.77 0.30 -4.00
N ALA A 186 14.48 1.40 -4.26
CA ALA A 186 15.93 1.38 -4.43
C ALA A 186 16.68 0.90 -3.18
N MET A 187 16.17 1.20 -1.98
CA MET A 187 16.74 0.70 -0.73
C MET A 187 16.51 -0.81 -0.57
N LEU A 188 15.33 -1.33 -0.90
CA LEU A 188 15.08 -2.76 -0.82
C LEU A 188 15.94 -3.53 -1.83
N ARG A 189 16.10 -3.02 -3.06
CA ARG A 189 16.91 -3.70 -4.11
C ARG A 189 18.35 -3.93 -3.71
N GLN A 190 18.90 -3.17 -2.76
CA GLN A 190 20.24 -3.42 -2.23
C GLN A 190 20.37 -4.80 -1.54
N VAL A 191 19.27 -5.43 -1.16
CA VAL A 191 19.28 -6.80 -0.61
C VAL A 191 19.84 -7.83 -1.60
N ILE A 192 19.77 -7.55 -2.90
CA ILE A 192 20.28 -8.44 -3.97
C ILE A 192 21.80 -8.57 -3.87
N ASP A 193 22.49 -7.48 -3.49
CA ASP A 193 23.94 -7.42 -3.36
C ASP A 193 24.44 -7.99 -2.04
N GLU A 194 23.54 -8.23 -1.07
CA GLU A 194 23.90 -8.83 0.21
C GLU A 194 24.15 -10.36 0.09
N PRO A 195 25.12 -10.90 0.83
CA PRO A 195 25.25 -12.34 0.99
C PRO A 195 23.94 -12.98 1.46
N GLU A 196 23.61 -14.17 0.95
CA GLU A 196 22.32 -14.84 1.21
C GLU A 196 21.99 -14.94 2.71
N GLU A 197 22.97 -15.28 3.54
CA GLU A 197 22.84 -15.39 4.99
C GLU A 197 22.51 -14.05 5.69
N ASN A 198 22.76 -12.91 5.04
CA ASN A 198 22.55 -11.57 5.57
C ASN A 198 21.24 -10.93 5.06
N ARG A 199 20.64 -11.43 3.97
CA ARG A 199 19.48 -10.81 3.31
C ARG A 199 18.31 -10.59 4.27
N GLY A 200 17.98 -11.59 5.10
CA GLY A 200 16.92 -11.45 6.08
C GLY A 200 17.20 -10.37 7.13
N LYS A 201 18.43 -10.28 7.63
CA LYS A 201 18.83 -9.23 8.57
C LYS A 201 18.79 -7.86 7.93
N PHE A 202 19.17 -7.77 6.66
CA PHE A 202 19.12 -6.52 5.89
C PHE A 202 17.66 -6.04 5.72
N PHE A 203 16.76 -6.93 5.32
CA PHE A 203 15.32 -6.64 5.20
C PHE A 203 14.74 -6.11 6.53
N ASP A 204 15.01 -6.80 7.64
CA ASP A 204 14.54 -6.36 8.97
C ASP A 204 15.14 -5.01 9.37
N LYS A 205 16.42 -4.74 9.02
CA LYS A 205 17.09 -3.46 9.29
C LYS A 205 16.42 -2.29 8.56
N LEU A 206 15.99 -2.48 7.30
CA LEU A 206 15.24 -1.46 6.56
C LEU A 206 13.95 -1.07 7.26
N ARG A 207 13.22 -2.04 7.77
CA ARG A 207 11.96 -1.83 8.51
C ARG A 207 12.19 -1.20 9.88
N LYS A 208 13.16 -1.71 10.63
CA LYS A 208 13.50 -1.21 11.97
C LYS A 208 13.95 0.24 11.96
N ASN A 209 14.72 0.63 10.95
CA ASN A 209 15.32 1.95 10.81
C ASN A 209 14.53 2.83 9.81
N TYR A 210 13.29 2.45 9.48
CA TYR A 210 12.48 3.21 8.53
C TYR A 210 12.29 4.65 9.01
N PRO A 211 12.57 5.65 8.16
CA PRO A 211 12.49 7.05 8.55
C PRO A 211 11.06 7.47 8.88
N VAL A 212 10.94 8.59 9.60
CA VAL A 212 9.64 9.18 9.91
C VAL A 212 8.96 9.58 8.61
N ARG A 213 7.83 8.92 8.30
CA ARG A 213 6.94 9.29 7.20
C ARG A 213 5.64 9.82 7.76
N ARG A 214 5.25 11.00 7.31
CA ARG A 214 3.95 11.61 7.63
C ARG A 214 2.96 11.38 6.50
N GLU A 215 1.67 11.29 6.83
CA GLU A 215 0.60 11.15 5.84
C GLU A 215 0.34 12.45 5.09
N PHE A 216 -0.25 12.37 3.89
CA PHE A 216 -0.55 13.53 3.01
C PHE A 216 -1.44 14.57 3.67
N GLN A 217 -2.31 14.18 4.60
CA GLN A 217 -3.18 15.06 5.38
C GLN A 217 -2.43 16.06 6.27
N ASN A 218 -1.11 15.99 6.34
CA ASN A 218 -0.27 16.94 7.06
C ASN A 218 0.39 17.98 6.14
N THR A 219 0.13 17.90 4.83
CA THR A 219 0.70 18.81 3.83
C THR A 219 -0.40 19.63 3.18
N GLU A 220 -0.27 20.95 3.23
CA GLU A 220 -1.13 21.89 2.52
C GLU A 220 -0.68 22.04 1.06
N VAL A 221 -1.60 21.90 0.11
CA VAL A 221 -1.34 22.15 -1.31
C VAL A 221 -2.20 23.32 -1.77
N ILE A 222 -1.55 24.39 -2.25
CA ILE A 222 -2.22 25.55 -2.84
C ILE A 222 -2.23 25.37 -4.36
N VAL A 223 -3.41 25.37 -4.94
CA VAL A 223 -3.64 25.13 -6.36
C VAL A 223 -4.85 25.94 -6.84
N GLU A 224 -4.94 26.25 -8.12
CA GLU A 224 -6.15 26.82 -8.70
C GLU A 224 -7.33 25.84 -8.58
N LYS A 225 -8.56 26.37 -8.54
CA LYS A 225 -9.77 25.56 -8.51
C LYS A 225 -9.87 24.75 -9.80
N SER A 226 -9.67 23.43 -9.69
CA SER A 226 -9.58 22.53 -10.84
C SER A 226 -9.89 21.09 -10.43
N ASN A 227 -9.98 20.21 -11.42
CA ASN A 227 -10.10 18.78 -11.22
C ASN A 227 -8.90 18.18 -10.43
N LEU A 228 -7.70 18.78 -10.58
CA LEU A 228 -6.53 18.44 -9.79
C LEU A 228 -6.76 18.67 -8.30
N ALA A 229 -7.41 19.76 -7.92
CA ALA A 229 -7.74 20.04 -6.51
C ALA A 229 -8.62 18.95 -5.90
N GLU A 230 -9.59 18.43 -6.63
CA GLU A 230 -10.47 17.33 -6.18
C GLU A 230 -9.68 16.02 -6.03
N LYS A 231 -8.82 15.69 -6.99
CA LYS A 231 -7.95 14.51 -6.92
C LYS A 231 -7.00 14.56 -5.72
N LEU A 232 -6.39 15.73 -5.46
CA LEU A 232 -5.51 15.92 -4.31
C LEU A 232 -6.25 15.74 -2.99
N ARG A 233 -7.47 16.26 -2.86
CA ARG A 233 -8.32 16.00 -1.68
C ARG A 233 -8.66 14.52 -1.55
N GLY A 234 -8.97 13.86 -2.67
CA GLY A 234 -9.31 12.43 -2.71
C GLY A 234 -8.19 11.51 -2.23
N ILE A 235 -6.92 11.91 -2.37
CA ILE A 235 -5.76 11.16 -1.86
C ILE A 235 -5.26 11.66 -0.50
N GLY A 236 -5.94 12.62 0.12
CA GLY A 236 -5.76 13.00 1.51
C GLY A 236 -5.03 14.32 1.77
N PHE A 237 -4.61 15.09 0.76
CA PHE A 237 -3.99 16.41 0.99
C PHE A 237 -4.98 17.45 1.53
N ILE A 238 -4.46 18.38 2.35
CA ILE A 238 -5.17 19.61 2.66
C ILE A 238 -5.06 20.53 1.44
N VAL A 239 -6.17 20.86 0.80
CA VAL A 239 -6.13 21.64 -0.45
C VAL A 239 -6.80 23.00 -0.26
N VAL A 240 -6.02 24.06 -0.48
CA VAL A 240 -6.46 25.45 -0.55
C VAL A 240 -6.54 25.86 -2.01
N THR A 241 -7.70 26.33 -2.45
CA THR A 241 -7.91 26.82 -3.81
C THR A 241 -7.85 28.34 -3.86
N LYS A 242 -7.11 28.89 -4.82
CA LYS A 242 -7.07 30.31 -5.14
C LYS A 242 -8.19 30.69 -6.09
#